data_a822bf31f24068afcc091ae987fdf01c
#
_entry.id   a822bf31f24068afcc091ae987fdf01c
#
_cell.length_a   1.000
_cell.length_b   1.000
_cell.length_c   1.000
_cell.angle_alpha   90.00
_cell.angle_beta   90.00
_cell.angle_gamma   90.00
#
_symmetry.space_group_name_H-M   'P 1'
#
loop_
_entity.id
_entity.type
_entity.pdbx_description
1 polymer ?
#
loop_
_entity_poly.entity_id
_entity_poly.type
_entity_poly.pdbx_seq_one_letter_code
_entity_poly.pdbx_strand_id
1 'polypeptide(L)'
;MNYKFISIVLTCGLALAGCKDSKTVKPVERWTPEKAEAWYASLPWLSGCNYNPATAINQIETWSADTYDAALVDKELGWAEELGFNTMRVFLSSVVYENDPEGLKSRMDNFLSICSKHGIKPMFVVFDDCWNAESSYGKQPEPKPGIHNSGWIQDPSVSLRADTTALYPKLEKYLKDIVGSFKGDDRILMWDLYNEPGNSDHGNESIPLLKNAFRWAREAGASQPLSVGVWKNSLKDLNKIQLEESDIITYHNYSGDPENQQHAIDTLKAYGRPVINTEYMARTRGCTFQKIMPLLKENNVGAINWGFVSGKTNTIFAWSDPRPDGAEPEVWFHDIFRQDHTPFDEAEIEVIKKCNNK
;
A
#
# COMPACT_ATOMS: atom_id res chain seq x y z
N MET A 1 86.29 25.23 -28.89
CA MET A 1 85.36 24.03 -28.86
C MET A 1 84.17 24.39 -27.97
N ASN A 2 83.09 24.79 -28.54
CA ASN A 2 81.89 25.24 -27.86
C ASN A 2 80.89 24.12 -27.73
N TYR A 3 80.58 23.69 -26.54
CA TYR A 3 79.49 22.78 -26.25
C TYR A 3 78.24 23.57 -25.92
N LYS A 4 77.20 23.45 -26.76
CA LYS A 4 75.84 23.95 -26.48
C LYS A 4 75.09 22.92 -25.64
N PHE A 5 74.63 23.30 -24.47
CA PHE A 5 73.70 22.52 -23.67
C PHE A 5 72.26 22.77 -24.20
N ILE A 6 71.56 21.71 -24.56
CA ILE A 6 70.14 21.72 -24.91
C ILE A 6 69.35 21.33 -23.65
N SER A 7 68.60 22.29 -23.11
CA SER A 7 67.65 22.05 -22.02
C SER A 7 66.32 21.54 -22.60
N ILE A 8 65.97 20.31 -22.24
CA ILE A 8 64.62 19.74 -22.53
C ILE A 8 63.71 20.14 -21.38
N VAL A 9 62.71 20.99 -21.66
CA VAL A 9 61.62 21.32 -20.73
C VAL A 9 60.54 20.25 -20.87
N LEU A 10 60.37 19.45 -19.79
CA LEU A 10 59.30 18.46 -19.69
C LEU A 10 58.05 19.15 -19.12
N THR A 11 57.05 19.41 -19.98
CA THR A 11 55.76 19.92 -19.57
C THR A 11 54.87 18.75 -19.05
N CYS A 12 54.73 18.62 -17.73
CA CYS A 12 53.74 17.76 -17.12
C CYS A 12 52.35 18.38 -17.29
N GLY A 13 51.56 17.79 -18.16
CA GLY A 13 50.13 18.11 -18.24
C GLY A 13 49.37 17.53 -17.06
N LEU A 14 48.87 18.35 -16.15
CA LEU A 14 47.90 17.98 -15.14
C LEU A 14 46.56 17.73 -15.83
N ALA A 15 46.15 16.46 -15.90
CA ALA A 15 44.77 16.09 -16.23
C ALA A 15 43.89 16.41 -15.00
N LEU A 16 43.09 17.46 -15.08
CA LEU A 16 42.01 17.74 -14.15
C LEU A 16 40.92 16.70 -14.35
N ALA A 17 40.90 15.68 -13.50
CA ALA A 17 39.75 14.80 -13.37
C ALA A 17 38.58 15.63 -12.86
N GLY A 18 37.62 15.93 -13.73
CA GLY A 18 36.39 16.59 -13.34
C GLY A 18 35.59 15.69 -12.38
N CYS A 19 35.54 16.08 -11.11
CA CYS A 19 34.53 15.57 -10.20
C CYS A 19 33.17 15.86 -10.82
N LYS A 20 32.42 14.80 -11.19
CA LYS A 20 31.00 14.92 -11.45
C LYS A 20 30.38 15.28 -10.09
N ASP A 21 29.94 16.51 -9.93
CA ASP A 21 29.06 16.91 -8.85
C ASP A 21 27.83 15.98 -8.86
N SER A 22 27.82 15.00 -7.97
CA SER A 22 26.61 14.29 -7.62
C SER A 22 25.69 15.33 -6.97
N LYS A 23 24.75 15.88 -7.73
CA LYS A 23 23.69 16.70 -7.16
C LYS A 23 22.98 15.84 -6.11
N THR A 24 23.32 16.03 -4.85
CA THR A 24 22.58 15.45 -3.72
C THR A 24 21.15 15.97 -3.83
N VAL A 25 20.22 15.09 -4.20
CA VAL A 25 18.80 15.41 -4.19
C VAL A 25 18.44 15.70 -2.73
N LYS A 26 17.99 16.93 -2.46
CA LYS A 26 17.49 17.24 -1.11
C LYS A 26 16.27 16.35 -0.84
N PRO A 27 16.17 15.71 0.34
CA PRO A 27 14.99 14.96 0.73
C PRO A 27 13.75 15.84 0.61
N VAL A 28 12.65 15.25 0.13
CA VAL A 28 11.36 15.94 0.10
C VAL A 28 10.88 16.07 1.54
N GLU A 29 10.48 17.26 1.93
CA GLU A 29 9.94 17.51 3.27
C GLU A 29 8.50 16.99 3.37
N ARG A 30 8.05 16.73 4.60
CA ARG A 30 6.64 16.46 4.90
C ARG A 30 5.77 17.59 4.35
N TRP A 31 4.68 17.27 3.71
CA TRP A 31 3.74 18.27 3.21
C TRP A 31 3.19 19.13 4.34
N THR A 32 3.02 20.43 4.08
CA THR A 32 2.27 21.27 5.01
C THR A 32 0.80 20.87 5.04
N PRO A 33 0.05 21.17 6.10
CA PRO A 33 -1.38 20.93 6.14
C PRO A 33 -2.12 21.56 4.94
N GLU A 34 -1.77 22.77 4.56
CA GLU A 34 -2.38 23.49 3.44
C GLU A 34 -2.15 22.77 2.10
N LYS A 35 -0.94 22.24 1.88
CA LYS A 35 -0.65 21.45 0.68
C LYS A 35 -1.45 20.14 0.67
N ALA A 36 -1.56 19.47 1.80
CA ALA A 36 -2.32 18.24 1.94
C ALA A 36 -3.82 18.48 1.69
N GLU A 37 -4.40 19.53 2.27
CA GLU A 37 -5.79 19.93 2.07
C GLU A 37 -6.05 20.32 0.62
N ALA A 38 -5.19 21.13 -0.01
CA ALA A 38 -5.34 21.52 -1.40
C ALA A 38 -5.30 20.31 -2.35
N TRP A 39 -4.41 19.36 -2.08
CA TRP A 39 -4.34 18.11 -2.85
C TRP A 39 -5.62 17.28 -2.69
N TYR A 40 -6.10 17.08 -1.45
CA TYR A 40 -7.31 16.28 -1.20
C TYR A 40 -8.56 16.94 -1.79
N ALA A 41 -8.67 18.26 -1.69
CA ALA A 41 -9.77 19.03 -2.27
C ALA A 41 -9.79 19.03 -3.82
N SER A 42 -8.66 18.71 -4.47
CA SER A 42 -8.57 18.58 -5.92
C SER A 42 -9.07 17.22 -6.45
N LEU A 43 -9.34 16.28 -5.55
CA LEU A 43 -9.79 14.92 -5.88
C LEU A 43 -11.32 14.79 -5.74
N PRO A 44 -11.95 13.88 -6.48
CA PRO A 44 -13.29 13.43 -6.11
C PRO A 44 -13.23 12.75 -4.74
N TRP A 45 -14.37 12.59 -4.06
CA TRP A 45 -14.40 11.78 -2.84
C TRP A 45 -13.82 10.39 -3.12
N LEU A 46 -12.84 10.00 -2.32
CA LEU A 46 -12.10 8.75 -2.52
C LEU A 46 -12.92 7.56 -2.01
N SER A 47 -13.14 6.60 -2.90
CA SER A 47 -13.82 5.35 -2.61
C SER A 47 -13.17 4.21 -3.36
N GLY A 48 -12.98 3.08 -2.70
CA GLY A 48 -12.32 1.92 -3.29
C GLY A 48 -12.18 0.76 -2.32
N CYS A 49 -11.29 -0.16 -2.65
CA CYS A 49 -11.03 -1.33 -1.81
C CYS A 49 -9.54 -1.67 -1.71
N ASN A 50 -9.19 -2.48 -0.73
CA ASN A 50 -7.94 -3.22 -0.71
C ASN A 50 -8.08 -4.33 -1.76
N TYR A 51 -7.22 -4.30 -2.76
CA TYR A 51 -7.31 -5.15 -3.93
C TYR A 51 -6.17 -6.16 -3.99
N ASN A 52 -6.54 -7.41 -4.14
CA ASN A 52 -5.67 -8.51 -4.49
C ASN A 52 -6.43 -9.35 -5.55
N PRO A 53 -5.84 -9.66 -6.72
CA PRO A 53 -6.53 -10.46 -7.73
C PRO A 53 -7.06 -11.77 -7.15
N ALA A 54 -8.25 -12.20 -7.55
CA ALA A 54 -8.89 -13.40 -6.98
C ALA A 54 -8.02 -14.68 -7.09
N THR A 55 -7.13 -14.73 -8.08
CA THR A 55 -6.19 -15.85 -8.29
C THR A 55 -4.90 -15.77 -7.50
N ALA A 56 -4.64 -14.67 -6.80
CA ALA A 56 -3.44 -14.48 -6.00
C ALA A 56 -3.73 -14.71 -4.51
N ILE A 57 -2.89 -15.49 -3.83
CA ILE A 57 -3.02 -15.75 -2.39
C ILE A 57 -2.34 -14.68 -1.55
N ASN A 58 -1.37 -13.97 -2.13
CA ASN A 58 -0.57 -12.94 -1.46
C ASN A 58 0.11 -12.00 -2.47
N GLN A 59 0.88 -11.06 -1.94
CA GLN A 59 1.60 -10.05 -2.69
C GLN A 59 2.62 -10.66 -3.69
N ILE A 60 3.18 -11.85 -3.40
CA ILE A 60 4.12 -12.51 -4.31
C ILE A 60 3.37 -13.02 -5.55
N GLU A 61 2.25 -13.74 -5.40
CA GLU A 61 1.45 -14.17 -6.56
C GLU A 61 0.88 -12.99 -7.34
N THR A 62 0.51 -11.89 -6.67
CA THR A 62 0.05 -10.68 -7.34
C THR A 62 1.08 -10.15 -8.33
N TRP A 63 2.38 -10.20 -7.98
CA TRP A 63 3.41 -9.50 -8.73
C TRP A 63 4.45 -10.38 -9.42
N SER A 64 4.44 -11.71 -9.23
CA SER A 64 5.40 -12.60 -9.91
C SER A 64 5.09 -12.74 -11.40
N ALA A 65 6.14 -12.93 -12.22
CA ALA A 65 6.01 -13.05 -13.67
C ALA A 65 5.10 -14.20 -14.10
N ASP A 66 5.13 -15.31 -13.36
CA ASP A 66 4.39 -16.53 -13.68
C ASP A 66 2.91 -16.47 -13.30
N THR A 67 2.52 -15.51 -12.45
CA THR A 67 1.17 -15.44 -11.87
C THR A 67 0.45 -14.12 -12.10
N TYR A 68 1.16 -13.07 -12.53
CA TYR A 68 0.55 -11.79 -12.86
C TYR A 68 -0.39 -11.94 -14.08
N ASP A 69 -1.66 -11.69 -13.87
CA ASP A 69 -2.70 -11.80 -14.89
C ASP A 69 -3.35 -10.44 -15.19
N ALA A 70 -2.80 -9.76 -16.21
CA ALA A 70 -3.29 -8.45 -16.64
C ALA A 70 -4.75 -8.49 -17.14
N ALA A 71 -5.19 -9.62 -17.72
CA ALA A 71 -6.56 -9.75 -18.23
C ALA A 71 -7.56 -9.88 -17.08
N LEU A 72 -7.20 -10.64 -16.03
CA LEU A 72 -8.00 -10.71 -14.80
C LEU A 72 -8.06 -9.36 -14.10
N VAL A 73 -6.92 -8.68 -13.96
CA VAL A 73 -6.86 -7.33 -13.36
C VAL A 73 -7.78 -6.37 -14.12
N ASP A 74 -7.70 -6.35 -15.45
CA ASP A 74 -8.56 -5.49 -16.28
C ASP A 74 -10.05 -5.80 -16.10
N LYS A 75 -10.41 -7.09 -16.01
CA LYS A 75 -11.78 -7.54 -15.77
C LYS A 75 -12.28 -7.08 -14.38
N GLU A 76 -11.52 -7.35 -13.32
CA GLU A 76 -11.93 -7.02 -11.95
C GLU A 76 -11.98 -5.51 -11.71
N LEU A 77 -11.03 -4.72 -12.26
CA LEU A 77 -11.08 -3.27 -12.18
C LEU A 77 -12.24 -2.67 -12.99
N GLY A 78 -12.69 -3.34 -14.06
CA GLY A 78 -13.94 -3.00 -14.74
C GLY A 78 -15.16 -3.09 -13.81
N TRP A 79 -15.23 -4.11 -12.95
CA TRP A 79 -16.29 -4.21 -11.93
C TRP A 79 -16.20 -3.10 -10.86
N ALA A 80 -14.98 -2.71 -10.51
CA ALA A 80 -14.77 -1.59 -9.61
C ALA A 80 -15.23 -0.25 -10.21
N GLU A 81 -14.98 -0.03 -11.50
CA GLU A 81 -15.49 1.14 -12.23
C GLU A 81 -17.02 1.17 -12.23
N GLU A 82 -17.71 0.03 -12.40
CA GLU A 82 -19.16 -0.07 -12.33
C GLU A 82 -19.73 0.34 -10.97
N LEU A 83 -18.97 0.11 -9.88
CA LEU A 83 -19.30 0.58 -8.53
C LEU A 83 -18.98 2.08 -8.32
N GLY A 84 -18.23 2.69 -9.22
CA GLY A 84 -17.72 4.05 -9.08
C GLY A 84 -16.52 4.18 -8.15
N PHE A 85 -15.81 3.09 -7.88
CA PHE A 85 -14.53 3.14 -7.18
C PHE A 85 -13.50 3.90 -8.02
N ASN A 86 -12.71 4.75 -7.37
CA ASN A 86 -11.70 5.58 -8.02
C ASN A 86 -10.29 5.40 -7.45
N THR A 87 -10.16 4.50 -6.49
CA THR A 87 -8.85 4.13 -5.92
C THR A 87 -8.82 2.65 -5.52
N MET A 88 -7.62 2.09 -5.48
CA MET A 88 -7.32 0.74 -4.97
C MET A 88 -6.11 0.81 -4.06
N ARG A 89 -6.13 0.08 -2.93
CA ARG A 89 -4.97 -0.11 -2.07
C ARG A 89 -4.36 -1.47 -2.38
N VAL A 90 -3.11 -1.49 -2.87
CA VAL A 90 -2.46 -2.66 -3.44
C VAL A 90 -1.09 -2.88 -2.81
N PHE A 91 -0.83 -4.09 -2.36
CA PHE A 91 0.39 -4.44 -1.64
C PHE A 91 1.50 -4.85 -2.60
N LEU A 92 2.68 -4.27 -2.45
CA LEU A 92 3.90 -4.64 -3.17
C LEU A 92 4.63 -5.77 -2.44
N SER A 93 5.73 -6.28 -3.03
CA SER A 93 6.55 -7.31 -2.42
C SER A 93 8.03 -7.04 -2.62
N SER A 94 8.76 -6.88 -1.51
CA SER A 94 10.22 -6.79 -1.53
C SER A 94 10.87 -8.09 -2.01
N VAL A 95 10.21 -9.23 -1.78
CA VAL A 95 10.67 -10.56 -2.24
C VAL A 95 10.63 -10.65 -3.76
N VAL A 96 9.57 -10.17 -4.40
CA VAL A 96 9.50 -10.11 -5.87
C VAL A 96 10.53 -9.12 -6.41
N TYR A 97 10.67 -7.96 -5.78
CA TYR A 97 11.69 -6.99 -6.17
C TYR A 97 13.11 -7.55 -6.09
N GLU A 98 13.47 -8.26 -5.03
CA GLU A 98 14.82 -8.84 -4.86
C GLU A 98 15.16 -9.83 -6.00
N ASN A 99 14.16 -10.54 -6.52
CA ASN A 99 14.33 -11.56 -7.56
C ASN A 99 14.14 -11.04 -8.99
N ASP A 100 13.27 -10.04 -9.19
CA ASP A 100 12.92 -9.51 -10.52
C ASP A 100 12.55 -8.00 -10.46
N PRO A 101 13.52 -7.12 -10.16
CA PRO A 101 13.23 -5.70 -9.95
C PRO A 101 12.66 -5.00 -11.21
N GLU A 102 13.19 -5.28 -12.37
CA GLU A 102 12.73 -4.66 -13.63
C GLU A 102 11.37 -5.23 -14.06
N GLY A 103 11.17 -6.53 -13.89
CA GLY A 103 9.88 -7.16 -14.16
C GLY A 103 8.79 -6.64 -13.21
N LEU A 104 9.06 -6.46 -11.92
CA LEU A 104 8.11 -5.85 -10.99
C LEU A 104 7.71 -4.44 -11.45
N LYS A 105 8.68 -3.59 -11.79
CA LYS A 105 8.41 -2.22 -12.29
C LYS A 105 7.58 -2.24 -13.58
N SER A 106 7.88 -3.16 -14.50
CA SER A 106 7.10 -3.32 -15.73
C SER A 106 5.65 -3.75 -15.47
N ARG A 107 5.42 -4.67 -14.51
CA ARG A 107 4.06 -5.09 -14.12
C ARG A 107 3.32 -3.99 -13.39
N MET A 108 4.01 -3.20 -12.55
CA MET A 108 3.42 -2.01 -11.93
C MET A 108 2.99 -0.97 -12.98
N ASP A 109 3.81 -0.71 -14.01
CA ASP A 109 3.46 0.21 -15.09
C ASP A 109 2.25 -0.29 -15.90
N ASN A 110 2.21 -1.60 -16.20
CA ASN A 110 1.05 -2.23 -16.83
C ASN A 110 -0.20 -2.11 -15.95
N PHE A 111 -0.10 -2.40 -14.64
CA PHE A 111 -1.19 -2.25 -13.67
C PHE A 111 -1.70 -0.80 -13.61
N LEU A 112 -0.80 0.18 -13.57
CA LEU A 112 -1.14 1.61 -13.61
C LEU A 112 -1.88 1.99 -14.90
N SER A 113 -1.50 1.40 -16.02
CA SER A 113 -2.19 1.62 -17.30
C SER A 113 -3.60 1.06 -17.30
N ILE A 114 -3.80 -0.12 -16.71
CA ILE A 114 -5.13 -0.72 -16.52
C ILE A 114 -5.96 0.14 -15.54
N CYS A 115 -5.40 0.53 -14.41
CA CYS A 115 -6.08 1.44 -13.46
C CYS A 115 -6.56 2.72 -14.15
N SER A 116 -5.69 3.36 -14.94
CA SER A 116 -6.02 4.59 -15.67
C SER A 116 -7.17 4.39 -16.67
N LYS A 117 -7.22 3.24 -17.35
CA LYS A 117 -8.32 2.88 -18.26
C LYS A 117 -9.68 2.90 -17.53
N HIS A 118 -9.70 2.47 -16.27
CA HIS A 118 -10.90 2.42 -15.42
C HIS A 118 -11.10 3.64 -14.51
N GLY A 119 -10.32 4.71 -14.70
CA GLY A 119 -10.43 5.93 -13.90
C GLY A 119 -9.97 5.76 -12.43
N ILE A 120 -9.14 4.77 -12.15
CA ILE A 120 -8.66 4.40 -10.82
C ILE A 120 -7.22 4.89 -10.64
N LYS A 121 -6.93 5.49 -9.48
CA LYS A 121 -5.57 5.83 -9.04
C LYS A 121 -5.20 4.97 -7.83
N PRO A 122 -4.31 3.99 -7.96
CA PRO A 122 -3.97 3.13 -6.82
C PRO A 122 -3.09 3.83 -5.79
N MET A 123 -3.20 3.38 -4.52
CA MET A 123 -2.16 3.57 -3.50
C MET A 123 -1.41 2.26 -3.29
N PHE A 124 -0.09 2.31 -3.29
CA PHE A 124 0.74 1.15 -3.08
C PHE A 124 1.21 1.03 -1.64
N VAL A 125 1.05 -0.17 -1.06
CA VAL A 125 1.58 -0.53 0.25
C VAL A 125 2.94 -1.17 0.08
N VAL A 126 3.96 -0.71 0.83
CA VAL A 126 5.36 -1.12 0.62
C VAL A 126 5.78 -2.25 1.56
N PHE A 127 5.53 -2.12 2.86
CA PHE A 127 5.83 -3.12 3.89
C PHE A 127 4.57 -3.57 4.62
N ASP A 128 4.64 -4.73 5.29
CA ASP A 128 3.48 -5.32 5.97
C ASP A 128 3.90 -6.15 7.19
N ASP A 129 3.25 -5.94 8.34
CA ASP A 129 3.45 -6.76 9.56
C ASP A 129 2.37 -7.83 9.73
N CYS A 130 1.49 -8.04 8.74
CA CYS A 130 0.34 -8.92 8.90
C CYS A 130 0.57 -10.35 8.44
N TRP A 131 0.08 -11.27 9.26
CA TRP A 131 -0.17 -12.70 9.12
C TRP A 131 1.08 -13.57 9.15
N ASN A 132 1.37 -14.33 8.08
CA ASN A 132 2.41 -15.35 8.14
C ASN A 132 3.81 -14.74 8.17
N ALA A 133 4.64 -15.24 9.09
CA ALA A 133 5.95 -14.68 9.40
C ALA A 133 6.96 -14.78 8.26
N GLU A 134 6.87 -15.85 7.46
CA GLU A 134 7.89 -16.17 6.46
C GLU A 134 7.33 -16.13 5.05
N SER A 135 8.16 -15.65 4.14
CA SER A 135 7.87 -15.57 2.71
C SER A 135 9.07 -16.05 1.89
N SER A 136 8.80 -16.61 0.72
CA SER A 136 9.82 -17.02 -0.23
C SER A 136 9.34 -16.80 -1.66
N TYR A 137 10.27 -16.45 -2.55
CA TYR A 137 9.98 -16.32 -3.98
C TYR A 137 9.60 -17.67 -4.60
N GLY A 138 8.78 -17.64 -5.65
CA GLY A 138 8.34 -18.81 -6.40
C GLY A 138 6.91 -19.24 -6.02
N LYS A 139 6.62 -20.53 -6.23
CA LYS A 139 5.28 -21.08 -6.01
C LYS A 139 4.82 -20.88 -4.57
N GLN A 140 3.67 -20.24 -4.42
CA GLN A 140 3.05 -20.01 -3.12
C GLN A 140 2.22 -21.23 -2.68
N PRO A 141 1.93 -21.37 -1.37
CA PRO A 141 1.09 -22.44 -0.86
C PRO A 141 -0.35 -22.30 -1.38
N GLU A 142 -1.05 -23.42 -1.47
CA GLU A 142 -2.49 -23.38 -1.71
C GLU A 142 -3.22 -22.81 -0.48
N PRO A 143 -4.35 -22.11 -0.68
CA PRO A 143 -5.14 -21.58 0.43
C PRO A 143 -5.64 -22.70 1.32
N LYS A 144 -5.54 -22.52 2.64
CA LYS A 144 -6.14 -23.45 3.60
C LYS A 144 -7.66 -23.21 3.62
N PRO A 145 -8.48 -24.26 3.38
CA PRO A 145 -9.93 -24.10 3.34
C PRO A 145 -10.46 -23.38 4.58
N GLY A 146 -11.33 -22.39 4.39
CA GLY A 146 -11.99 -21.66 5.46
C GLY A 146 -11.12 -20.85 6.39
N ILE A 147 -9.84 -20.62 6.04
CA ILE A 147 -8.92 -19.81 6.82
C ILE A 147 -8.65 -18.49 6.13
N HIS A 148 -9.08 -17.42 6.76
CA HIS A 148 -8.85 -16.04 6.31
C HIS A 148 -7.35 -15.75 6.12
N ASN A 149 -6.97 -15.20 4.98
CA ASN A 149 -5.59 -14.80 4.66
C ASN A 149 -4.54 -15.88 4.97
N SER A 150 -4.88 -17.16 4.76
CA SER A 150 -4.03 -18.29 5.16
C SER A 150 -2.64 -18.29 4.52
N GLY A 151 -2.47 -17.63 3.38
CA GLY A 151 -1.20 -17.47 2.67
C GLY A 151 -0.68 -16.04 2.60
N TRP A 152 -1.36 -15.08 3.24
CA TRP A 152 -0.90 -13.69 3.31
C TRP A 152 0.38 -13.60 4.15
N ILE A 153 1.33 -12.79 3.75
CA ILE A 153 2.69 -12.78 4.29
C ILE A 153 3.11 -11.42 4.80
N GLN A 154 3.95 -11.43 5.83
CA GLN A 154 4.67 -10.24 6.26
C GLN A 154 5.77 -9.87 5.26
N ASP A 155 6.04 -8.60 5.12
CA ASP A 155 7.12 -8.06 4.31
C ASP A 155 7.81 -6.89 5.05
N PRO A 156 9.06 -7.06 5.50
CA PRO A 156 9.94 -8.22 5.33
C PRO A 156 9.61 -9.39 6.25
N SER A 157 10.03 -10.61 5.85
CA SER A 157 9.94 -11.82 6.67
C SER A 157 10.57 -11.64 8.05
N VAL A 158 10.00 -12.30 9.06
CA VAL A 158 10.45 -12.19 10.46
C VAL A 158 11.88 -12.67 10.63
N SER A 159 12.24 -13.79 10.02
CA SER A 159 13.60 -14.33 10.11
C SER A 159 14.69 -13.37 9.62
N LEU A 160 14.39 -12.53 8.66
CA LEU A 160 15.32 -11.52 8.14
C LEU A 160 15.54 -10.36 9.11
N ARG A 161 14.58 -10.09 10.00
CA ARG A 161 14.65 -8.97 10.96
C ARG A 161 15.71 -9.17 12.05
N ALA A 162 16.21 -10.40 12.23
CA ALA A 162 17.27 -10.69 13.19
C ALA A 162 18.61 -10.01 12.83
N ASP A 163 18.86 -9.74 11.53
CA ASP A 163 20.05 -9.02 11.06
C ASP A 163 19.67 -7.76 10.27
N THR A 164 19.35 -6.70 10.97
CA THR A 164 19.00 -5.43 10.35
C THR A 164 20.14 -4.77 9.57
N THR A 165 21.40 -5.14 9.86
CA THR A 165 22.58 -4.64 9.16
C THR A 165 22.64 -5.17 7.73
N ALA A 166 22.27 -6.42 7.54
CA ALA A 166 22.15 -7.03 6.20
C ALA A 166 20.82 -6.67 5.52
N LEU A 167 19.72 -6.58 6.28
CA LEU A 167 18.38 -6.37 5.75
C LEU A 167 18.13 -4.94 5.25
N TYR A 168 18.43 -3.93 6.07
CA TYR A 168 18.02 -2.54 5.77
C TYR A 168 18.61 -1.98 4.48
N PRO A 169 19.87 -2.25 4.09
CA PRO A 169 20.35 -1.82 2.78
C PRO A 169 19.54 -2.38 1.60
N LYS A 170 19.01 -3.60 1.71
CA LYS A 170 18.17 -4.21 0.68
C LYS A 170 16.79 -3.53 0.62
N LEU A 171 16.16 -3.31 1.78
CA LEU A 171 14.87 -2.64 1.87
C LEU A 171 14.95 -1.16 1.43
N GLU A 172 16.04 -0.47 1.78
CA GLU A 172 16.32 0.88 1.31
C GLU A 172 16.42 0.94 -0.21
N LYS A 173 17.19 0.01 -0.81
CA LYS A 173 17.31 -0.10 -2.26
C LYS A 173 15.95 -0.36 -2.91
N TYR A 174 15.19 -1.31 -2.39
CA TYR A 174 13.84 -1.64 -2.88
C TYR A 174 12.93 -0.41 -2.86
N LEU A 175 12.74 0.19 -1.69
CA LEU A 175 11.83 1.31 -1.54
C LEU A 175 12.28 2.51 -2.39
N LYS A 176 13.56 2.86 -2.35
CA LYS A 176 14.09 4.00 -3.13
C LYS A 176 14.00 3.79 -4.64
N ASP A 177 14.25 2.58 -5.13
CA ASP A 177 14.15 2.27 -6.56
C ASP A 177 12.69 2.33 -7.02
N ILE A 178 11.77 1.69 -6.29
CA ILE A 178 10.35 1.71 -6.63
C ILE A 178 9.80 3.15 -6.59
N VAL A 179 9.91 3.83 -5.47
CA VAL A 179 9.39 5.20 -5.33
C VAL A 179 10.08 6.15 -6.30
N GLY A 180 11.39 6.03 -6.47
CA GLY A 180 12.16 6.86 -7.39
C GLY A 180 11.81 6.64 -8.86
N SER A 181 11.51 5.40 -9.26
CA SER A 181 11.10 5.07 -10.63
C SER A 181 9.73 5.66 -10.99
N PHE A 182 8.83 5.75 -10.02
CA PHE A 182 7.47 6.26 -10.22
C PHE A 182 7.24 7.64 -9.59
N LYS A 183 8.31 8.35 -9.18
CA LYS A 183 8.17 9.73 -8.72
C LYS A 183 7.60 10.61 -9.84
N GLY A 184 6.59 11.40 -9.53
CA GLY A 184 5.93 12.25 -10.51
C GLY A 184 4.93 11.53 -11.42
N ASP A 185 4.71 10.23 -11.25
CA ASP A 185 3.66 9.51 -11.95
C ASP A 185 2.29 9.86 -11.34
N ASP A 186 1.48 10.60 -12.07
CA ASP A 186 0.16 11.09 -11.63
C ASP A 186 -0.93 10.02 -11.64
N ARG A 187 -0.62 8.82 -12.15
CA ARG A 187 -1.48 7.64 -12.06
C ARG A 187 -1.52 7.09 -10.64
N ILE A 188 -0.48 7.33 -9.83
CA ILE A 188 -0.41 6.89 -8.43
C ILE A 188 -1.07 7.92 -7.53
N LEU A 189 -2.03 7.49 -6.69
CA LEU A 189 -2.68 8.35 -5.71
C LEU A 189 -1.71 8.75 -4.60
N MET A 190 -1.13 7.77 -3.92
CA MET A 190 -0.22 7.96 -2.80
C MET A 190 0.57 6.69 -2.48
N TRP A 191 1.55 6.80 -1.59
CA TRP A 191 2.30 5.68 -1.04
C TRP A 191 1.87 5.44 0.42
N ASP A 192 1.44 4.21 0.71
CA ASP A 192 1.26 3.69 2.06
C ASP A 192 2.52 2.87 2.41
N LEU A 193 3.37 3.43 3.24
CA LEU A 193 4.72 2.89 3.40
C LEU A 193 4.79 1.63 4.24
N TYR A 194 3.79 1.39 5.11
CA TYR A 194 3.82 0.25 6.00
C TYR A 194 2.43 -0.11 6.52
N ASN A 195 1.93 -1.29 6.14
CA ASN A 195 0.67 -1.80 6.67
C ASN A 195 0.82 -2.26 8.11
N GLU A 196 -0.01 -1.71 8.98
CA GLU A 196 -0.19 -2.11 10.38
C GLU A 196 1.13 -2.37 11.14
N PRO A 197 2.09 -1.43 11.15
CA PRO A 197 3.34 -1.64 11.87
C PRO A 197 3.05 -1.99 13.33
N GLY A 198 3.78 -3.00 13.83
CA GLY A 198 3.59 -3.53 15.18
C GLY A 198 2.52 -4.63 15.30
N ASN A 199 1.88 -5.04 14.19
CA ASN A 199 1.01 -6.22 14.16
C ASN A 199 1.82 -7.50 14.40
N SER A 200 1.17 -8.65 14.51
CA SER A 200 1.78 -9.95 14.76
C SER A 200 2.77 -9.95 15.92
N ASP A 201 2.41 -9.19 16.98
CA ASP A 201 3.20 -9.04 18.22
C ASP A 201 4.56 -8.32 18.08
N HIS A 202 4.85 -7.70 16.94
CA HIS A 202 6.07 -6.90 16.76
C HIS A 202 6.11 -5.65 17.67
N GLY A 203 4.95 -5.03 17.92
CA GLY A 203 4.89 -3.85 18.76
C GLY A 203 5.90 -2.76 18.34
N ASN A 204 6.64 -2.22 19.29
CA ASN A 204 7.62 -1.16 19.04
C ASN A 204 8.88 -1.62 18.26
N GLU A 205 9.07 -2.91 18.01
CA GLU A 205 10.17 -3.41 17.18
C GLU A 205 10.05 -2.95 15.71
N SER A 206 8.84 -2.58 15.26
CA SER A 206 8.61 -2.01 13.93
C SER A 206 9.02 -0.53 13.80
N ILE A 207 9.31 0.19 14.91
CA ILE A 207 9.68 1.62 14.88
C ILE A 207 10.89 1.93 13.98
N PRO A 208 12.00 1.17 14.04
CA PRO A 208 13.17 1.49 13.20
C PRO A 208 12.84 1.41 11.70
N LEU A 209 12.10 0.38 11.27
CA LEU A 209 11.71 0.24 9.87
C LEU A 209 10.71 1.34 9.47
N LEU A 210 9.73 1.63 10.30
CA LEU A 210 8.75 2.71 10.07
C LEU A 210 9.44 4.07 9.82
N LYS A 211 10.39 4.44 10.68
CA LYS A 211 11.16 5.69 10.50
C LYS A 211 12.00 5.69 9.22
N ASN A 212 12.63 4.56 8.93
CA ASN A 212 13.42 4.41 7.73
C ASN A 212 12.55 4.47 6.46
N ALA A 213 11.36 3.87 6.47
CA ALA A 213 10.44 3.90 5.33
C ALA A 213 10.10 5.34 4.93
N PHE A 214 9.69 6.19 5.88
CA PHE A 214 9.46 7.61 5.62
C PHE A 214 10.72 8.31 5.10
N ARG A 215 11.86 8.13 5.75
CA ARG A 215 13.12 8.74 5.33
C ARG A 215 13.50 8.33 3.91
N TRP A 216 13.49 7.05 3.60
CA TRP A 216 13.87 6.53 2.28
C TRP A 216 12.91 7.00 1.18
N ALA A 217 11.60 7.04 1.43
CA ALA A 217 10.63 7.53 0.45
C ALA A 217 10.84 9.03 0.15
N ARG A 218 11.13 9.85 1.17
CA ARG A 218 11.45 11.27 0.99
C ARG A 218 12.78 11.47 0.27
N GLU A 219 13.80 10.68 0.59
CA GLU A 219 15.09 10.69 -0.11
C GLU A 219 14.97 10.25 -1.58
N ALA A 220 14.04 9.33 -1.90
CA ALA A 220 13.73 8.93 -3.26
C ALA A 220 13.03 10.04 -4.08
N GLY A 221 12.50 11.05 -3.41
CA GLY A 221 11.88 12.22 -4.05
C GLY A 221 10.43 12.01 -4.47
N ALA A 222 9.65 11.23 -3.70
CA ALA A 222 8.22 11.04 -3.93
C ALA A 222 7.50 12.38 -4.09
N SER A 223 6.78 12.58 -5.20
CA SER A 223 5.89 13.73 -5.38
C SER A 223 4.47 13.47 -4.88
N GLN A 224 4.09 12.20 -4.81
CA GLN A 224 2.85 11.75 -4.22
C GLN A 224 2.93 11.83 -2.68
N PRO A 225 1.81 11.99 -1.97
CA PRO A 225 1.82 12.02 -0.51
C PRO A 225 2.19 10.64 0.07
N LEU A 226 2.83 10.68 1.24
CA LEU A 226 3.23 9.52 2.02
C LEU A 226 2.31 9.35 3.23
N SER A 227 1.97 8.13 3.56
CA SER A 227 1.21 7.81 4.76
C SER A 227 1.60 6.45 5.35
N VAL A 228 1.27 6.26 6.61
CA VAL A 228 1.19 4.96 7.30
C VAL A 228 0.00 5.01 8.25
N GLY A 229 -0.96 4.10 8.06
CA GLY A 229 -2.23 4.10 8.76
C GLY A 229 -2.11 3.71 10.24
N VAL A 230 -2.77 4.49 11.14
CA VAL A 230 -2.95 4.07 12.53
C VAL A 230 -4.06 3.03 12.61
N TRP A 231 -3.85 1.94 13.36
CA TRP A 231 -4.78 0.82 13.39
C TRP A 231 -5.12 0.32 14.82
N LYS A 232 -4.26 0.57 15.80
CA LYS A 232 -4.41 0.08 17.16
C LYS A 232 -4.02 1.14 18.19
N ASN A 233 -4.99 1.62 18.94
CA ASN A 233 -4.81 2.72 19.91
C ASN A 233 -3.77 2.46 21.01
N SER A 234 -3.46 1.20 21.32
CA SER A 234 -2.47 0.85 22.33
C SER A 234 -1.03 1.02 21.87
N LEU A 235 -0.77 1.12 20.56
CA LEU A 235 0.56 1.29 19.97
C LEU A 235 0.96 2.77 19.92
N LYS A 236 0.98 3.44 21.08
CA LYS A 236 1.09 4.90 21.18
C LYS A 236 2.36 5.49 20.52
N ASP A 237 3.51 4.80 20.69
CA ASP A 237 4.77 5.29 20.15
C ASP A 237 4.80 5.18 18.61
N LEU A 238 4.26 4.08 18.06
CA LEU A 238 4.07 3.92 16.62
C LEU A 238 3.08 4.95 16.09
N ASN A 239 1.90 5.06 16.70
CA ASN A 239 0.85 5.99 16.27
C ASN A 239 1.36 7.44 16.26
N LYS A 240 2.19 7.82 17.23
CA LYS A 240 2.81 9.14 17.24
C LYS A 240 3.65 9.40 15.98
N ILE A 241 4.51 8.45 15.60
CA ILE A 241 5.36 8.56 14.40
C ILE A 241 4.48 8.59 13.14
N GLN A 242 3.51 7.69 13.04
CA GLN A 242 2.58 7.63 11.91
C GLN A 242 1.88 8.97 11.68
N LEU A 243 1.35 9.57 12.75
CA LEU A 243 0.63 10.85 12.70
C LEU A 243 1.56 12.05 12.45
N GLU A 244 2.80 12.04 12.99
CA GLU A 244 3.77 13.12 12.81
C GLU A 244 4.46 13.10 11.45
N GLU A 245 4.65 11.93 10.81
CA GLU A 245 5.37 11.79 9.55
C GLU A 245 4.46 11.74 8.31
N SER A 246 3.21 11.32 8.44
CA SER A 246 2.29 11.19 7.31
C SER A 246 1.88 12.55 6.73
N ASP A 247 1.88 12.64 5.41
CA ASP A 247 1.36 13.81 4.67
C ASP A 247 -0.17 13.85 4.74
N ILE A 248 -0.80 12.69 4.55
CA ILE A 248 -2.25 12.43 4.69
C ILE A 248 -2.42 11.43 5.83
N ILE A 249 -3.39 11.64 6.69
CA ILE A 249 -3.66 10.69 7.78
C ILE A 249 -4.50 9.55 7.24
N THR A 250 -4.01 8.33 7.44
CA THR A 250 -4.77 7.11 7.15
C THR A 250 -5.00 6.31 8.43
N TYR A 251 -6.08 5.50 8.46
CA TYR A 251 -6.38 4.68 9.61
C TYR A 251 -7.22 3.45 9.23
N HIS A 252 -7.25 2.46 10.13
CA HIS A 252 -8.12 1.29 10.03
C HIS A 252 -9.14 1.31 11.16
N ASN A 253 -10.40 1.09 10.83
CA ASN A 253 -11.45 0.97 11.84
C ASN A 253 -12.56 0.01 11.38
N TYR A 254 -12.60 -1.16 11.98
CA TYR A 254 -13.60 -2.20 11.71
C TYR A 254 -14.78 -2.19 12.72
N SER A 255 -14.96 -1.12 13.47
CA SER A 255 -16.12 -0.99 14.36
C SER A 255 -17.41 -0.82 13.57
N GLY A 256 -18.42 -1.63 13.90
CA GLY A 256 -19.78 -1.46 13.39
C GLY A 256 -20.60 -0.42 14.15
N ASP A 257 -19.99 0.28 15.11
CA ASP A 257 -20.61 1.36 15.88
C ASP A 257 -20.31 2.72 15.25
N PRO A 258 -21.32 3.45 14.73
CA PRO A 258 -21.14 4.75 14.13
C PRO A 258 -20.55 5.81 15.07
N GLU A 259 -20.83 5.74 16.37
CA GLU A 259 -20.29 6.69 17.36
C GLU A 259 -18.77 6.48 17.52
N ASN A 260 -18.32 5.22 17.54
CA ASN A 260 -16.90 4.89 17.55
C ASN A 260 -16.21 5.38 16.29
N GLN A 261 -16.82 5.20 15.11
CA GLN A 261 -16.30 5.71 13.85
C GLN A 261 -16.20 7.23 13.87
N GLN A 262 -17.25 7.94 14.28
CA GLN A 262 -17.26 9.41 14.34
C GLN A 262 -16.19 9.92 15.33
N HIS A 263 -16.06 9.30 16.49
CA HIS A 263 -15.03 9.67 17.46
C HIS A 263 -13.60 9.53 16.88
N ALA A 264 -13.34 8.45 16.14
CA ALA A 264 -12.05 8.26 15.47
C ALA A 264 -11.81 9.34 14.41
N ILE A 265 -12.81 9.67 13.59
CA ILE A 265 -12.77 10.72 12.59
C ILE A 265 -12.45 12.08 13.22
N ASP A 266 -13.17 12.46 14.26
CA ASP A 266 -13.00 13.76 14.95
C ASP A 266 -11.60 13.87 15.56
N THR A 267 -11.13 12.79 16.19
CA THR A 267 -9.79 12.70 16.78
C THR A 267 -8.71 12.90 15.72
N LEU A 268 -8.83 12.25 14.55
CA LEU A 268 -7.82 12.31 13.50
C LEU A 268 -7.87 13.63 12.72
N LYS A 269 -9.06 14.19 12.49
CA LYS A 269 -9.21 15.51 11.86
C LYS A 269 -8.62 16.65 12.70
N ALA A 270 -8.53 16.49 14.03
CA ALA A 270 -7.89 17.48 14.90
C ALA A 270 -6.38 17.71 14.58
N TYR A 271 -5.75 16.83 13.82
CA TYR A 271 -4.39 17.04 13.32
C TYR A 271 -4.31 18.02 12.13
N GLY A 272 -5.45 18.54 11.65
CA GLY A 272 -5.50 19.53 10.56
C GLY A 272 -5.03 18.97 9.22
N ARG A 273 -5.33 17.71 8.91
CA ARG A 273 -4.97 17.04 7.67
C ARG A 273 -6.13 16.21 7.12
N PRO A 274 -6.21 15.97 5.80
CA PRO A 274 -7.16 15.04 5.24
C PRO A 274 -7.04 13.65 5.86
N VAL A 275 -8.17 12.96 5.98
CA VAL A 275 -8.25 11.63 6.61
C VAL A 275 -8.83 10.62 5.61
N ILE A 276 -8.23 9.44 5.53
CA ILE A 276 -8.70 8.32 4.72
C ILE A 276 -8.79 7.07 5.61
N ASN A 277 -9.95 6.44 5.66
CA ASN A 277 -10.11 5.11 6.24
C ASN A 277 -9.65 4.08 5.20
N THR A 278 -8.45 3.53 5.38
CA THR A 278 -7.81 2.60 4.44
C THR A 278 -8.20 1.15 4.67
N GLU A 279 -8.89 0.85 5.78
CA GLU A 279 -9.49 -0.46 6.02
C GLU A 279 -10.75 -0.34 6.90
N TYR A 280 -11.88 -0.73 6.35
CA TYR A 280 -13.13 -0.93 7.05
C TYR A 280 -13.92 -2.06 6.40
N MET A 281 -15.10 -2.32 6.84
CA MET A 281 -16.06 -3.32 6.39
C MET A 281 -15.69 -4.74 6.86
N ALA A 282 -16.46 -5.19 7.82
CA ALA A 282 -16.39 -6.54 8.40
C ALA A 282 -17.81 -6.90 8.87
N ARG A 283 -18.58 -7.59 8.02
CA ARG A 283 -20.04 -7.77 8.20
C ARG A 283 -20.42 -8.43 9.53
N THR A 284 -19.70 -9.48 9.92
CA THR A 284 -20.00 -10.18 11.20
C THR A 284 -19.67 -9.34 12.43
N ARG A 285 -18.95 -8.22 12.28
CA ARG A 285 -18.70 -7.22 13.33
C ARG A 285 -19.70 -6.05 13.27
N GLY A 286 -20.67 -6.10 12.35
CA GLY A 286 -21.63 -5.04 12.13
C GLY A 286 -21.08 -3.81 11.38
N CYS A 287 -19.82 -3.84 10.97
CA CYS A 287 -19.21 -2.82 10.11
C CYS A 287 -19.58 -3.11 8.66
N THR A 288 -20.66 -2.52 8.17
CA THR A 288 -21.24 -2.75 6.85
C THR A 288 -21.22 -1.51 5.97
N PHE A 289 -21.35 -1.67 4.65
CA PHE A 289 -21.44 -0.54 3.73
C PHE A 289 -22.61 0.37 4.08
N GLN A 290 -23.78 -0.20 4.42
CA GLN A 290 -24.99 0.56 4.74
C GLN A 290 -24.80 1.51 5.93
N LYS A 291 -24.02 1.08 6.94
CA LYS A 291 -23.83 1.86 8.18
C LYS A 291 -22.67 2.86 8.06
N ILE A 292 -21.56 2.43 7.47
CA ILE A 292 -20.30 3.14 7.64
C ILE A 292 -19.94 3.99 6.42
N MET A 293 -20.21 3.52 5.20
CA MET A 293 -19.83 4.24 3.99
C MET A 293 -20.49 5.63 3.87
N PRO A 294 -21.81 5.79 4.15
CA PRO A 294 -22.43 7.12 4.18
C PRO A 294 -21.81 8.05 5.21
N LEU A 295 -21.51 7.55 6.42
CA LEU A 295 -20.85 8.33 7.48
C LEU A 295 -19.48 8.85 7.03
N LEU A 296 -18.65 8.00 6.41
CA LEU A 296 -17.35 8.39 5.87
C LEU A 296 -17.52 9.48 4.80
N LYS A 297 -18.51 9.34 3.90
CA LYS A 297 -18.79 10.32 2.86
C LYS A 297 -19.25 11.66 3.44
N GLU A 298 -20.20 11.66 4.38
CA GLU A 298 -20.70 12.86 5.06
C GLU A 298 -19.58 13.64 5.76
N ASN A 299 -18.59 12.92 6.27
CA ASN A 299 -17.40 13.49 6.89
C ASN A 299 -16.28 13.84 5.89
N ASN A 300 -16.46 13.65 4.59
CA ASN A 300 -15.42 13.80 3.58
C ASN A 300 -14.14 13.01 3.93
N VAL A 301 -14.31 11.79 4.43
CA VAL A 301 -13.24 10.82 4.73
C VAL A 301 -13.22 9.79 3.61
N GLY A 302 -12.05 9.53 3.02
CA GLY A 302 -11.91 8.49 2.00
C GLY A 302 -12.27 7.10 2.56
N ALA A 303 -12.92 6.26 1.78
CA ALA A 303 -13.49 4.98 2.20
C ALA A 303 -12.91 3.83 1.38
N ILE A 304 -11.93 3.10 1.93
CA ILE A 304 -11.27 1.96 1.29
C ILE A 304 -11.62 0.71 2.10
N ASN A 305 -12.55 -0.11 1.61
CA ASN A 305 -12.92 -1.34 2.31
C ASN A 305 -11.88 -2.45 2.11
N TRP A 306 -11.83 -3.42 3.03
CA TRP A 306 -11.10 -4.65 2.82
C TRP A 306 -11.96 -5.64 2.02
N GLY A 307 -11.31 -6.31 1.01
CA GLY A 307 -11.93 -7.33 0.17
C GLY A 307 -12.70 -6.77 -1.02
N PHE A 308 -12.62 -7.48 -2.15
CA PHE A 308 -13.32 -7.12 -3.37
C PHE A 308 -13.91 -8.33 -4.10
N VAL A 309 -13.06 -9.23 -4.63
CA VAL A 309 -13.49 -10.45 -5.28
C VAL A 309 -13.03 -11.65 -4.47
N SER A 310 -13.96 -12.52 -4.14
CA SER A 310 -13.70 -13.76 -3.41
C SER A 310 -12.71 -14.64 -4.16
N GLY A 311 -11.62 -15.03 -3.50
CA GLY A 311 -10.55 -15.76 -4.14
C GLY A 311 -9.64 -16.48 -3.15
N LYS A 312 -8.38 -16.68 -3.55
CA LYS A 312 -7.39 -17.42 -2.75
C LYS A 312 -7.06 -16.79 -1.38
N THR A 313 -7.33 -15.51 -1.18
CA THR A 313 -7.15 -14.85 0.13
C THR A 313 -8.16 -15.34 1.18
N ASN A 314 -9.27 -15.95 0.75
CA ASN A 314 -10.31 -16.45 1.66
C ASN A 314 -10.94 -15.36 2.56
N THR A 315 -11.00 -14.13 2.10
CA THR A 315 -11.50 -12.98 2.87
C THR A 315 -13.02 -12.97 3.09
N ILE A 316 -13.73 -13.94 2.53
CA ILE A 316 -15.14 -14.23 2.90
C ILE A 316 -15.27 -14.82 4.31
N PHE A 317 -14.21 -15.45 4.86
CA PHE A 317 -14.21 -16.02 6.21
C PHE A 317 -13.78 -14.99 7.23
N ALA A 318 -14.34 -15.06 8.46
CA ALA A 318 -13.98 -14.14 9.53
C ALA A 318 -12.66 -14.54 10.21
N TRP A 319 -11.93 -13.57 10.77
CA TRP A 319 -10.65 -13.79 11.46
C TRP A 319 -10.75 -14.80 12.61
N SER A 320 -11.87 -14.82 13.32
CA SER A 320 -12.10 -15.61 14.53
C SER A 320 -13.03 -16.81 14.33
N ASP A 321 -13.48 -17.07 13.11
CA ASP A 321 -14.40 -18.18 12.78
C ASP A 321 -13.82 -19.01 11.61
N PRO A 322 -12.71 -19.75 11.86
CA PRO A 322 -12.17 -20.64 10.84
C PRO A 322 -13.12 -21.79 10.54
N ARG A 323 -13.27 -22.11 9.24
CA ARG A 323 -14.15 -23.20 8.75
C ARG A 323 -13.32 -24.23 7.97
N PRO A 324 -12.63 -25.17 8.66
CA PRO A 324 -11.71 -26.10 8.02
C PRO A 324 -12.34 -27.01 6.96
N ASP A 325 -13.67 -27.16 6.98
CA ASP A 325 -14.44 -27.84 5.92
C ASP A 325 -14.54 -27.02 4.64
N GLY A 326 -14.16 -25.74 4.67
CA GLY A 326 -14.22 -24.82 3.54
C GLY A 326 -15.64 -24.42 3.14
N ALA A 327 -16.66 -24.76 3.95
CA ALA A 327 -18.05 -24.42 3.64
C ALA A 327 -18.22 -22.89 3.61
N GLU A 328 -18.83 -22.39 2.52
CA GLU A 328 -19.10 -20.96 2.36
C GLU A 328 -19.93 -20.45 3.55
N PRO A 329 -19.50 -19.34 4.20
CA PRO A 329 -20.25 -18.78 5.32
C PRO A 329 -21.56 -18.15 4.85
N GLU A 330 -22.60 -18.24 5.67
CA GLU A 330 -23.90 -17.60 5.38
C GLU A 330 -23.75 -16.07 5.23
N VAL A 331 -22.87 -15.47 6.04
CA VAL A 331 -22.51 -14.04 5.96
C VAL A 331 -21.03 -13.93 5.62
N TRP A 332 -20.72 -13.39 4.46
CA TRP A 332 -19.35 -13.12 4.05
C TRP A 332 -18.73 -12.02 4.89
N PHE A 333 -17.46 -12.19 5.23
CA PHE A 333 -16.80 -11.22 6.11
C PHE A 333 -16.48 -9.92 5.40
N HIS A 334 -15.82 -9.96 4.22
CA HIS A 334 -15.35 -8.77 3.51
C HIS A 334 -15.79 -8.66 2.04
N ASP A 335 -15.59 -9.70 1.22
CA ASP A 335 -15.65 -9.57 -0.23
C ASP A 335 -17.03 -9.11 -0.76
N ILE A 336 -17.01 -8.42 -1.89
CA ILE A 336 -18.19 -7.86 -2.55
C ILE A 336 -18.73 -8.82 -3.61
N PHE A 337 -17.83 -9.36 -4.45
CA PHE A 337 -18.20 -10.19 -5.60
C PHE A 337 -17.68 -11.61 -5.52
N ARG A 338 -18.42 -12.52 -6.17
CA ARG A 338 -17.91 -13.82 -6.64
C ARG A 338 -17.05 -13.62 -7.90
N GLN A 339 -16.27 -14.64 -8.28
CA GLN A 339 -15.42 -14.59 -9.48
C GLN A 339 -16.20 -14.52 -10.81
N ASP A 340 -17.49 -14.76 -10.78
CA ASP A 340 -18.41 -14.63 -11.93
C ASP A 340 -19.13 -13.26 -11.96
N HIS A 341 -18.74 -12.31 -11.10
CA HIS A 341 -19.35 -10.99 -10.94
C HIS A 341 -20.67 -10.99 -10.15
N THR A 342 -21.12 -12.12 -9.65
CA THR A 342 -22.33 -12.14 -8.80
C THR A 342 -22.00 -11.47 -7.46
N PRO A 343 -22.73 -10.43 -7.02
CA PRO A 343 -22.48 -9.81 -5.73
C PRO A 343 -22.90 -10.73 -4.58
N PHE A 344 -22.28 -10.56 -3.42
CA PHE A 344 -22.75 -11.19 -2.19
C PHE A 344 -24.11 -10.66 -1.76
N ASP A 345 -24.30 -9.33 -1.84
CA ASP A 345 -25.54 -8.64 -1.46
C ASP A 345 -25.81 -7.46 -2.42
N GLU A 346 -26.90 -7.55 -3.19
CA GLU A 346 -27.33 -6.50 -4.11
C GLU A 346 -27.63 -5.16 -3.39
N ALA A 347 -28.12 -5.22 -2.15
CA ALA A 347 -28.40 -4.01 -1.39
C ALA A 347 -27.11 -3.23 -1.04
N GLU A 348 -25.98 -3.91 -0.89
CA GLU A 348 -24.68 -3.24 -0.71
C GLU A 348 -24.21 -2.56 -2.00
N ILE A 349 -24.41 -3.21 -3.16
CA ILE A 349 -24.10 -2.61 -4.47
C ILE A 349 -24.83 -1.27 -4.64
N GLU A 350 -26.12 -1.23 -4.30
CA GLU A 350 -26.94 -0.02 -4.37
C GLU A 350 -26.39 1.10 -3.45
N VAL A 351 -25.98 0.74 -2.23
CA VAL A 351 -25.38 1.71 -1.29
C VAL A 351 -24.05 2.24 -1.81
N ILE A 352 -23.18 1.37 -2.31
CA ILE A 352 -21.86 1.74 -2.86
C ILE A 352 -22.06 2.69 -4.05
N LYS A 353 -22.88 2.30 -5.02
CA LYS A 353 -23.19 3.14 -6.19
C LYS A 353 -23.77 4.48 -5.80
N LYS A 354 -24.76 4.51 -4.90
CA LYS A 354 -25.33 5.75 -4.38
C LYS A 354 -24.30 6.65 -3.72
N CYS A 355 -23.41 6.10 -2.90
CA CYS A 355 -22.33 6.88 -2.29
C CYS A 355 -21.35 7.42 -3.33
N ASN A 356 -21.11 6.71 -4.42
CA ASN A 356 -20.22 7.09 -5.51
C ASN A 356 -20.88 7.95 -6.60
N ASN A 357 -22.17 8.27 -6.45
CA ASN A 357 -22.98 9.03 -7.44
C ASN A 357 -23.05 8.31 -8.82
N LYS A 358 -23.18 6.99 -8.82
CA LYS A 358 -23.35 6.10 -9.98
C LYS A 358 -24.80 5.62 -10.12
#